data_286585d1c8c72585b2de9bef5df4b68f
#
_entry.id   286585d1c8c72585b2de9bef5df4b68f
#
_cell.length_a   1.000
_cell.length_b   1.000
_cell.length_c   1.000
_cell.angle_alpha   90.00
_cell.angle_beta   90.00
_cell.angle_gamma   90.00
#
_symmetry.space_group_name_H-M   'P 1'
#
loop_
_entity.id
_entity.type
_entity.pdbx_description
1 polymer ?
#
loop_
_entity_poly.entity_id
_entity_poly.type
_entity_poly.pdbx_seq_one_letter_code
_entity_poly.pdbx_strand_id
1 'polypeptide(L)'
;RIRHLGFSAHGSYEVIKRFLEAYGEHMEFCQLQINYVDWSFQDAKKKVELLKSYGIPVWVMEPLRGGRLAKLPENAEKQLKELRPDEKIPAWAFRFLQTIPEVTMVLSGMSNYEQMKENIQTFETEKPLSETEMETLLSVADGMLNGTLPCTACHYCVSHCPQGLDIPA
;
A
#
# COMPACT_ATOMS: atom_id res chain seq x y z
N ARG A 1 -6.46 12.40 27.06
CA ARG A 1 -6.39 13.57 26.15
C ARG A 1 -5.59 13.17 24.93
N ILE A 2 -6.05 13.51 23.75
CA ILE A 2 -5.34 13.34 22.49
C ILE A 2 -4.21 14.38 22.48
N ARG A 3 -3.00 13.96 22.08
CA ARG A 3 -1.85 14.86 21.89
C ARG A 3 -1.57 15.10 20.42
N HIS A 4 -1.79 14.06 19.60
CA HIS A 4 -1.55 14.08 18.17
C HIS A 4 -2.83 13.63 17.47
N LEU A 5 -3.30 14.40 16.51
CA LEU A 5 -4.54 14.14 15.78
C LEU A 5 -4.22 13.78 14.33
N GLY A 6 -4.69 12.63 13.90
CA GLY A 6 -4.62 12.19 12.53
C GLY A 6 -5.94 11.59 12.07
N PHE A 7 -5.98 11.18 10.82
CA PHE A 7 -7.17 10.56 10.24
C PHE A 7 -6.82 9.39 9.33
N SER A 8 -7.76 8.49 9.15
CA SER A 8 -7.68 7.38 8.18
C SER A 8 -8.55 7.71 6.98
N ALA A 9 -8.01 7.52 5.79
CA ALA A 9 -8.69 7.89 4.56
C ALA A 9 -8.88 6.69 3.62
N HIS A 10 -10.15 6.37 3.32
CA HIS A 10 -10.56 5.35 2.36
C HIS A 10 -11.34 5.92 1.17
N GLY A 11 -11.63 7.21 1.21
CA GLY A 11 -12.41 7.93 0.20
C GLY A 11 -11.64 8.21 -1.09
N SER A 12 -12.37 8.72 -2.09
CA SER A 12 -11.77 9.23 -3.30
C SER A 12 -10.88 10.45 -3.04
N TYR A 13 -10.06 10.80 -4.02
CA TYR A 13 -9.23 12.01 -3.97
C TYR A 13 -10.03 13.26 -3.59
N GLU A 14 -11.20 13.46 -4.19
CA GLU A 14 -12.05 14.63 -3.94
C GLU A 14 -12.60 14.69 -2.51
N VAL A 15 -12.89 13.53 -1.93
CA VAL A 15 -13.35 13.46 -0.52
C VAL A 15 -12.22 13.87 0.42
N ILE A 16 -11.01 13.35 0.20
CA ILE A 16 -9.84 13.68 1.00
C ILE A 16 -9.49 15.15 0.85
N LYS A 17 -9.52 15.68 -0.38
CA LYS A 17 -9.25 17.09 -0.65
C LYS A 17 -10.21 18.01 0.11
N ARG A 18 -11.52 17.77 0.02
CA ARG A 18 -12.52 18.55 0.77
C ARG A 18 -12.33 18.47 2.28
N PHE A 19 -11.93 17.31 2.80
CA PHE A 19 -11.61 17.15 4.21
C PHE A 19 -10.40 17.99 4.61
N LEU A 20 -9.34 17.95 3.80
CA LEU A 20 -8.12 18.72 4.05
C LEU A 20 -8.33 20.23 3.93
N GLU A 21 -9.15 20.67 2.99
CA GLU A 21 -9.54 22.09 2.88
C GLU A 21 -10.24 22.62 4.13
N ALA A 22 -11.00 21.76 4.82
CA ALA A 22 -11.76 22.14 6.01
C ALA A 22 -10.97 21.94 7.33
N TYR A 23 -10.11 20.93 7.40
CA TYR A 23 -9.52 20.45 8.66
C TYR A 23 -8.03 20.13 8.58
N GLY A 24 -7.39 20.30 7.43
CA GLY A 24 -6.00 19.88 7.22
C GLY A 24 -5.00 20.54 8.18
N GLU A 25 -5.23 21.79 8.58
CA GLU A 25 -4.39 22.52 9.53
C GLU A 25 -4.33 21.88 10.92
N HIS A 26 -5.30 21.01 11.26
CA HIS A 26 -5.37 20.34 12.55
C HIS A 26 -4.81 18.90 12.50
N MET A 27 -4.46 18.40 11.31
CA MET A 27 -4.05 17.01 11.10
C MET A 27 -2.53 16.88 11.08
N GLU A 28 -2.01 15.98 11.91
CA GLU A 28 -0.56 15.72 12.03
C GLU A 28 -0.11 14.52 11.21
N PHE A 29 -1.03 13.61 10.84
CA PHE A 29 -0.75 12.46 9.97
C PHE A 29 -2.02 11.95 9.30
N CYS A 30 -1.84 11.24 8.20
CA CYS A 30 -2.93 10.53 7.51
C CYS A 30 -2.57 9.05 7.35
N GLN A 31 -3.47 8.16 7.75
CA GLN A 31 -3.36 6.74 7.45
C GLN A 31 -4.04 6.45 6.11
N LEU A 32 -3.28 5.91 5.16
CA LEU A 32 -3.72 5.68 3.79
C LEU A 32 -3.35 4.27 3.32
N GLN A 33 -4.23 3.65 2.53
CA GLN A 33 -3.93 2.38 1.87
C GLN A 33 -2.95 2.62 0.73
N ILE A 34 -1.73 2.09 0.86
CA ILE A 34 -0.70 2.21 -0.16
C ILE A 34 0.03 0.88 -0.34
N ASN A 35 0.07 0.42 -1.58
CA ASN A 35 0.93 -0.62 -2.10
C ASN A 35 1.13 -0.37 -3.60
N TYR A 36 2.02 -1.08 -4.24
CA TYR A 36 2.35 -0.84 -5.65
C TYR A 36 1.19 -1.11 -6.62
N VAL A 37 0.18 -1.92 -6.25
CA VAL A 37 -1.03 -2.12 -7.06
C VAL A 37 -1.98 -0.94 -6.89
N ASP A 38 -2.24 -0.53 -5.65
CA ASP A 38 -3.16 0.57 -5.36
C ASP A 38 -2.56 1.95 -5.68
N TRP A 39 -1.25 2.01 -5.98
CA TRP A 39 -0.56 3.23 -6.40
C TRP A 39 -1.21 3.90 -7.59
N SER A 40 -1.57 3.09 -8.61
CA SER A 40 -2.34 3.55 -9.77
C SER A 40 -3.83 3.29 -9.59
N PHE A 41 -4.21 2.08 -9.15
CA PHE A 41 -5.58 1.62 -9.07
C PHE A 41 -6.50 2.46 -8.18
N GLN A 42 -6.00 2.94 -7.03
CA GLN A 42 -6.75 3.79 -6.11
C GLN A 42 -6.31 5.25 -6.12
N ASP A 43 -5.56 5.69 -7.12
CA ASP A 43 -4.96 7.03 -7.17
C ASP A 43 -4.11 7.35 -5.91
N ALA A 44 -3.49 6.33 -5.29
CA ALA A 44 -2.72 6.54 -4.06
C ALA A 44 -1.59 7.56 -4.25
N LYS A 45 -0.94 7.57 -5.42
CA LYS A 45 0.05 8.58 -5.79
C LYS A 45 -0.48 10.00 -5.64
N LYS A 46 -1.62 10.30 -6.25
CA LYS A 46 -2.23 11.64 -6.19
C LYS A 46 -2.64 12.02 -4.76
N LYS A 47 -3.10 11.04 -3.96
CA LYS A 47 -3.46 11.26 -2.56
C LYS A 47 -2.22 11.60 -1.71
N VAL A 48 -1.09 10.92 -1.95
CA VAL A 48 0.19 11.24 -1.29
C VAL A 48 0.67 12.63 -1.69
N GLU A 49 0.62 12.99 -2.97
CA GLU A 49 0.99 14.32 -3.45
C GLU A 49 0.11 15.42 -2.84
N LEU A 50 -1.19 15.13 -2.65
CA LEU A 50 -2.09 16.04 -1.95
C LEU A 50 -1.70 16.21 -0.48
N LEU A 51 -1.46 15.13 0.25
CA LEU A 51 -1.03 15.17 1.66
C LEU A 51 0.30 15.91 1.82
N LYS A 52 1.25 15.69 0.89
CA LYS A 52 2.50 16.43 0.83
C LYS A 52 2.29 17.94 0.73
N SER A 53 1.33 18.39 -0.07
CA SER A 53 1.03 19.82 -0.22
C SER A 53 0.52 20.48 1.08
N TYR A 54 0.00 19.68 2.01
CA TYR A 54 -0.39 20.11 3.36
C TYR A 54 0.69 19.84 4.43
N GLY A 55 1.83 19.25 4.05
CA GLY A 55 2.88 18.87 4.99
C GLY A 55 2.49 17.72 5.93
N ILE A 56 1.51 16.89 5.55
CA ILE A 56 0.96 15.81 6.35
C ILE A 56 1.67 14.50 5.99
N PRO A 57 2.43 13.88 6.91
CA PRO A 57 3.09 12.60 6.70
C PRO A 57 2.07 11.46 6.60
N VAL A 58 2.49 10.40 5.92
CA VAL A 58 1.64 9.25 5.59
C VAL A 58 2.01 8.04 6.45
N TRP A 59 1.00 7.44 7.07
CA TRP A 59 1.05 6.13 7.66
C TRP A 59 0.38 5.14 6.70
N VAL A 60 1.09 4.07 6.37
CA VAL A 60 0.61 3.10 5.38
C VAL A 60 -0.16 1.98 6.04
N MET A 61 -1.36 1.71 5.55
CA MET A 61 -2.09 0.46 5.80
C MET A 61 -2.15 -0.39 4.52
N GLU A 62 -2.37 -1.68 4.67
CA GLU A 62 -2.45 -2.64 3.56
C GLU A 62 -1.21 -2.68 2.64
N PRO A 63 0.01 -2.68 3.19
CA PRO A 63 1.23 -2.70 2.36
C PRO A 63 1.32 -3.96 1.50
N LEU A 64 0.75 -5.07 1.94
CA LEU A 64 0.69 -6.35 1.24
C LEU A 64 -0.72 -6.69 0.73
N ARG A 65 -1.65 -5.74 0.74
CA ARG A 65 -3.01 -5.86 0.22
C ARG A 65 -3.71 -7.13 0.72
N GLY A 66 -3.85 -7.26 2.05
CA GLY A 66 -4.43 -8.44 2.69
C GLY A 66 -3.61 -9.72 2.50
N GLY A 67 -2.31 -9.59 2.25
CA GLY A 67 -1.40 -10.73 1.99
C GLY A 67 -1.33 -11.16 0.52
N ARG A 68 -2.15 -10.58 -0.38
CA ARG A 68 -2.14 -10.93 -1.81
C ARG A 68 -0.80 -10.64 -2.50
N LEU A 69 -0.04 -9.67 -1.99
CA LEU A 69 1.27 -9.30 -2.53
C LEU A 69 2.42 -10.06 -1.86
N ALA A 70 2.13 -11.00 -0.95
CA ALA A 70 3.14 -11.85 -0.35
C ALA A 70 3.55 -13.02 -1.26
N LYS A 71 2.72 -13.34 -2.25
CA LYS A 71 2.98 -14.36 -3.28
C LYS A 71 2.41 -13.87 -4.60
N LEU A 72 3.22 -13.90 -5.63
CA LEU A 72 2.84 -13.45 -6.96
C LEU A 72 2.76 -14.64 -7.95
N PRO A 73 2.16 -14.44 -9.14
CA PRO A 73 2.28 -15.41 -10.23
C PRO A 73 3.76 -15.66 -10.59
N GLU A 74 4.09 -16.89 -10.98
CA GLU A 74 5.47 -17.32 -11.21
C GLU A 74 6.24 -16.44 -12.19
N ASN A 75 5.59 -16.00 -13.27
CA ASN A 75 6.19 -15.08 -14.24
C ASN A 75 6.54 -13.70 -13.63
N ALA A 76 5.72 -13.20 -12.72
CA ALA A 76 5.97 -11.94 -12.01
C ALA A 76 7.12 -12.09 -11.00
N GLU A 77 7.11 -13.17 -10.21
CA GLU A 77 8.22 -13.46 -9.29
C GLU A 77 9.55 -13.60 -10.01
N LYS A 78 9.56 -14.25 -11.18
CA LYS A 78 10.76 -14.42 -12.00
C LYS A 78 11.33 -13.07 -12.42
N GLN A 79 10.52 -12.16 -12.92
CA GLN A 79 10.95 -10.81 -13.33
C GLN A 79 11.58 -10.04 -12.16
N LEU A 80 10.98 -10.10 -10.98
CA LEU A 80 11.51 -9.44 -9.81
C LEU A 80 12.83 -10.07 -9.32
N LYS A 81 12.94 -11.39 -9.35
CA LYS A 81 14.16 -12.13 -8.97
C LYS A 81 15.31 -11.93 -9.95
N GLU A 82 15.06 -11.61 -11.22
CA GLU A 82 16.11 -11.21 -12.16
C GLU A 82 16.81 -9.92 -11.75
N LEU A 83 16.09 -9.00 -11.07
CA LEU A 83 16.64 -7.73 -10.59
C LEU A 83 17.27 -7.86 -9.19
N ARG A 84 16.61 -8.59 -8.28
CA ARG A 84 17.11 -8.84 -6.91
C ARG A 84 16.92 -10.32 -6.55
N PRO A 85 17.86 -11.21 -6.90
CA PRO A 85 17.72 -12.66 -6.72
C PRO A 85 17.45 -13.10 -5.28
N ASP A 86 18.04 -12.42 -4.32
CA ASP A 86 17.94 -12.77 -2.88
C ASP A 86 16.80 -12.04 -2.16
N GLU A 87 16.13 -11.09 -2.79
CA GLU A 87 15.04 -10.34 -2.17
C GLU A 87 13.76 -11.19 -2.15
N LYS A 88 13.11 -11.28 -0.99
CA LYS A 88 11.82 -11.98 -0.85
C LYS A 88 10.69 -11.18 -1.46
N ILE A 89 9.66 -11.86 -1.97
CA ILE A 89 8.53 -11.18 -2.63
C ILE A 89 7.84 -10.15 -1.72
N PRO A 90 7.52 -10.43 -0.44
CA PRO A 90 6.96 -9.42 0.44
C PRO A 90 7.83 -8.16 0.60
N ALA A 91 9.15 -8.34 0.58
CA ALA A 91 10.09 -7.23 0.74
C ALA A 91 9.98 -6.20 -0.40
N TRP A 92 9.63 -6.60 -1.62
CA TRP A 92 9.41 -5.67 -2.74
C TRP A 92 8.35 -4.62 -2.43
N ALA A 93 7.25 -5.01 -1.75
CA ALA A 93 6.22 -4.06 -1.34
C ALA A 93 6.75 -3.05 -0.32
N PHE A 94 7.59 -3.48 0.61
CA PHE A 94 8.20 -2.58 1.59
C PHE A 94 9.29 -1.69 0.97
N ARG A 95 10.11 -2.22 0.03
CA ARG A 95 11.08 -1.44 -0.73
C ARG A 95 10.41 -0.36 -1.58
N PHE A 96 9.26 -0.68 -2.18
CA PHE A 96 8.42 0.30 -2.84
C PHE A 96 8.04 1.45 -1.90
N LEU A 97 7.60 1.15 -0.68
CA LEU A 97 7.23 2.17 0.30
C LEU A 97 8.43 3.01 0.76
N GLN A 98 9.62 2.43 0.81
CA GLN A 98 10.87 3.16 1.10
C GLN A 98 11.25 4.17 0.02
N THR A 99 10.68 4.07 -1.20
CA THR A 99 10.88 5.07 -2.26
C THR A 99 9.97 6.30 -2.14
N ILE A 100 9.03 6.29 -1.20
CA ILE A 100 8.05 7.38 -1.01
C ILE A 100 8.44 8.19 0.23
N PRO A 101 9.06 9.37 0.09
CA PRO A 101 9.59 10.14 1.22
C PRO A 101 8.53 10.56 2.25
N GLU A 102 7.28 10.67 1.84
CA GLU A 102 6.15 11.07 2.68
C GLU A 102 5.71 9.94 3.63
N VAL A 103 6.12 8.69 3.36
CA VAL A 103 5.82 7.53 4.22
C VAL A 103 6.72 7.55 5.45
N THR A 104 6.12 7.71 6.62
CA THR A 104 6.84 7.74 7.90
C THR A 104 6.58 6.51 8.77
N MET A 105 5.51 5.76 8.50
CA MET A 105 5.17 4.55 9.23
C MET A 105 4.47 3.54 8.32
N VAL A 106 4.78 2.27 8.50
CA VAL A 106 4.13 1.17 7.79
C VAL A 106 3.50 0.20 8.81
N LEU A 107 2.19 0.00 8.67
CA LEU A 107 1.43 -0.93 9.50
C LEU A 107 1.33 -2.26 8.76
N SER A 108 1.86 -3.32 9.33
CA SER A 108 1.85 -4.65 8.74
C SER A 108 1.15 -5.66 9.65
N GLY A 109 0.18 -6.40 9.09
CA GLY A 109 -0.54 -7.47 9.77
C GLY A 109 0.24 -8.78 9.72
N MET A 110 1.17 -8.99 10.64
CA MET A 110 1.96 -10.20 10.73
C MET A 110 1.23 -11.26 11.57
N SER A 111 1.12 -12.48 11.05
CA SER A 111 0.40 -13.59 11.71
C SER A 111 1.31 -14.60 12.38
N ASN A 112 2.62 -14.54 12.15
CA ASN A 112 3.60 -15.44 12.74
C ASN A 112 4.96 -14.76 12.91
N TYR A 113 5.84 -15.44 13.67
CA TYR A 113 7.16 -14.92 14.03
C TYR A 113 8.09 -14.71 12.81
N GLU A 114 8.03 -15.61 11.83
CA GLU A 114 8.88 -15.50 10.64
C GLU A 114 8.56 -14.28 9.82
N GLN A 115 7.27 -13.96 9.62
CA GLN A 115 6.85 -12.74 8.94
C GLN A 115 7.35 -11.49 9.67
N MET A 116 7.27 -11.47 11.00
CA MET A 116 7.77 -10.35 11.80
C MET A 116 9.28 -10.20 11.62
N LYS A 117 10.04 -11.30 11.73
CA LYS A 117 11.49 -11.32 11.57
C LYS A 117 11.92 -10.82 10.18
N GLU A 118 11.28 -11.30 9.13
CA GLU A 118 11.56 -10.90 7.74
C GLU A 118 11.25 -9.42 7.50
N ASN A 119 10.14 -8.93 8.05
CA ASN A 119 9.78 -7.52 7.95
C ASN A 119 10.79 -6.63 8.69
N ILE A 120 11.20 -7.01 9.91
CA ILE A 120 12.25 -6.29 10.65
C ILE A 120 13.54 -6.25 9.83
N GLN A 121 14.02 -7.39 9.32
CA GLN A 121 15.21 -7.45 8.49
C GLN A 121 15.11 -6.55 7.25
N THR A 122 13.93 -6.48 6.64
CA THR A 122 13.70 -5.58 5.50
C THR A 122 13.84 -4.12 5.89
N PHE A 123 13.38 -3.72 7.07
CA PHE A 123 13.45 -2.32 7.52
C PHE A 123 14.76 -1.96 8.25
N GLU A 124 15.56 -2.94 8.71
CA GLU A 124 16.90 -2.68 9.28
C GLU A 124 17.85 -2.02 8.27
N THR A 125 17.63 -2.24 6.98
CA THR A 125 18.41 -1.63 5.91
C THR A 125 17.48 -0.87 4.97
N GLU A 126 17.64 0.43 4.89
CA GLU A 126 16.98 1.24 3.89
C GLU A 126 17.55 0.92 2.51
N LYS A 127 16.69 0.42 1.62
CA LYS A 127 17.09 -0.03 0.28
C LYS A 127 15.96 0.24 -0.72
N PRO A 128 15.65 1.53 -0.98
CA PRO A 128 14.59 1.92 -1.89
C PRO A 128 14.81 1.32 -3.28
N LEU A 129 13.76 1.24 -4.07
CA LEU A 129 13.83 0.75 -5.44
C LEU A 129 14.51 1.78 -6.34
N SER A 130 15.32 1.32 -7.28
CA SER A 130 15.79 2.13 -8.40
C SER A 130 14.64 2.40 -9.39
N GLU A 131 14.86 3.31 -10.33
CA GLU A 131 13.87 3.65 -11.36
C GLU A 131 13.46 2.42 -12.17
N THR A 132 14.41 1.62 -12.64
CA THR A 132 14.14 0.36 -13.39
C THR A 132 13.36 -0.66 -12.56
N GLU A 133 13.71 -0.81 -11.28
CA GLU A 133 12.98 -1.72 -10.38
C GLU A 133 11.55 -1.24 -10.13
N MET A 134 11.36 0.07 -9.97
CA MET A 134 10.04 0.68 -9.83
C MET A 134 9.19 0.45 -11.09
N GLU A 135 9.73 0.72 -12.28
CA GLU A 135 9.04 0.49 -13.56
C GLU A 135 8.63 -0.98 -13.72
N THR A 136 9.55 -1.90 -13.42
CA THR A 136 9.25 -3.34 -13.49
C THR A 136 8.15 -3.73 -12.51
N LEU A 137 8.21 -3.26 -11.26
CA LEU A 137 7.21 -3.55 -10.25
C LEU A 137 5.83 -3.00 -10.62
N LEU A 138 5.76 -1.79 -11.16
CA LEU A 138 4.50 -1.19 -11.62
C LEU A 138 3.95 -1.94 -12.86
N SER A 139 4.80 -2.40 -13.77
CA SER A 139 4.38 -3.25 -14.90
C SER A 139 3.81 -4.60 -14.42
N VAL A 140 4.40 -5.20 -13.40
CA VAL A 140 3.85 -6.38 -12.73
C VAL A 140 2.47 -6.08 -12.14
N ALA A 141 2.33 -4.96 -11.46
CA ALA A 141 1.05 -4.53 -10.87
C ALA A 141 -0.05 -4.37 -11.94
N ASP A 142 0.27 -3.71 -13.05
CA ASP A 142 -0.67 -3.54 -14.18
C ASP A 142 -1.06 -4.89 -14.79
N GLY A 143 -0.11 -5.82 -14.91
CA GLY A 143 -0.39 -7.19 -15.35
C GLY A 143 -1.35 -7.95 -14.42
N MET A 144 -1.26 -7.71 -13.11
CA MET A 144 -2.16 -8.31 -12.11
C MET A 144 -3.59 -7.75 -12.17
N LEU A 145 -3.74 -6.50 -12.61
CA LEU A 145 -5.05 -5.86 -12.75
C LEU A 145 -5.78 -6.24 -14.06
N ASN A 146 -5.03 -6.67 -15.07
CA ASN A 146 -5.59 -7.06 -16.36
C ASN A 146 -6.50 -8.30 -16.21
N GLY A 147 -7.76 -8.15 -16.62
CA GLY A 147 -8.75 -9.21 -16.56
C GLY A 147 -9.35 -9.50 -15.19
N THR A 148 -9.04 -8.71 -14.16
CA THR A 148 -9.64 -8.83 -12.83
C THR A 148 -10.69 -7.74 -12.62
N LEU A 149 -11.73 -8.05 -11.83
CA LEU A 149 -12.64 -7.03 -11.35
C LEU A 149 -11.92 -6.14 -10.32
N PRO A 150 -12.11 -4.82 -10.38
CA PRO A 150 -11.49 -3.91 -9.45
C PRO A 150 -12.05 -4.15 -8.03
N CYS A 151 -11.28 -4.85 -7.21
CA CYS A 151 -11.64 -5.18 -5.84
C CYS A 151 -10.42 -5.02 -4.91
N THR A 152 -10.61 -4.30 -3.79
CA THR A 152 -9.59 -4.11 -2.76
C THR A 152 -9.54 -5.26 -1.75
N ALA A 153 -10.47 -6.23 -1.86
CA ALA A 153 -10.65 -7.34 -0.92
C ALA A 153 -10.84 -6.89 0.55
N CYS A 154 -11.50 -5.77 0.76
CA CYS A 154 -11.82 -5.28 2.11
C CYS A 154 -12.97 -6.04 2.80
N HIS A 155 -13.65 -6.94 2.10
CA HIS A 155 -14.76 -7.79 2.56
C HIS A 155 -15.99 -7.06 3.10
N TYR A 156 -16.08 -5.72 3.05
CA TYR A 156 -17.26 -4.99 3.52
C TYR A 156 -18.55 -5.39 2.79
N CYS A 157 -18.45 -5.77 1.52
CA CYS A 157 -19.62 -6.22 0.74
C CYS A 157 -20.14 -7.60 1.19
N VAL A 158 -19.32 -8.44 1.80
CA VAL A 158 -19.69 -9.82 2.18
C VAL A 158 -20.77 -9.82 3.24
N SER A 159 -20.60 -9.03 4.31
CA SER A 159 -21.57 -8.91 5.40
C SER A 159 -22.90 -8.28 4.99
N HIS A 160 -22.90 -7.55 3.86
CA HIS A 160 -24.10 -6.87 3.33
C HIS A 160 -24.72 -7.62 2.13
N CYS A 161 -24.13 -8.73 1.70
CA CYS A 161 -24.66 -9.51 0.59
C CYS A 161 -25.90 -10.32 1.01
N PRO A 162 -27.09 -10.07 0.45
CA PRO A 162 -28.31 -10.80 0.83
C PRO A 162 -28.26 -12.27 0.41
N GLN A 163 -27.35 -12.64 -0.49
CA GLN A 163 -27.14 -14.01 -0.95
C GLN A 163 -26.00 -14.73 -0.21
N GLY A 164 -25.32 -14.07 0.73
CA GLY A 164 -24.18 -14.65 1.46
C GLY A 164 -22.95 -14.99 0.61
N LEU A 165 -22.77 -14.30 -0.52
CA LEU A 165 -21.64 -14.55 -1.44
C LEU A 165 -20.35 -13.94 -0.88
N ASP A 166 -19.24 -14.66 -0.99
CA ASP A 166 -17.92 -14.08 -0.82
C ASP A 166 -17.50 -13.38 -2.13
N ILE A 167 -17.92 -12.12 -2.25
CA ILE A 167 -17.74 -11.33 -3.48
C ILE A 167 -16.27 -11.12 -3.87
N PRO A 168 -15.32 -11.01 -2.91
CA PRO A 168 -13.89 -10.86 -3.24
C PRO A 168 -13.16 -12.15 -3.61
N ALA A 169 -13.80 -13.31 -3.48
CA ALA A 169 -13.19 -14.62 -3.76
C ALA A 169 -12.97 -14.87 -5.25
#